data_9f795efc871b020b5d8678b7b38611e8
#
_entry.id   9f795efc871b020b5d8678b7b38611e8
#
_cell.length_a   1.000
_cell.length_b   1.000
_cell.length_c   1.000
_cell.angle_alpha   90.00
_cell.angle_beta   90.00
_cell.angle_gamma   90.00
#
_symmetry.space_group_name_H-M   'P 1'
#
loop_
_entity.id
_entity.type
_entity.pdbx_description
1 polymer ?
#
loop_
_entity_poly.entity_id
_entity_poly.type
_entity_poly.pdbx_seq_one_letter_code
_entity_poly.pdbx_strand_id
1 'polypeptide(L)'
;MQFQKFFRITSLLPIAFYFVLLIKSSKGSKAEFVTCGTILKLINTDLRLRLHSHDVKYGSGSGQQSVTGVDISDDHNSHWLIRAPTGEVCKRGEPIKCNTVVRLQHVATKKNLHSHYFSSPLSSNQEVSCYGDEDGEGDTGDNWTVVCNNDYWRRDTPVKLRHVDTASFLAGSGRTFGRPISGQGEIVGINSQYGAYTDWQAKEGLFVHPSDPLPHQQHAIHSEL
;
A
#
# COMPACT_ATOMS: atom_id res chain seq x y z
N MET A 1 64.54 -59.35 42.75
CA MET A 1 63.86 -59.54 41.41
C MET A 1 62.44 -59.08 41.59
N GLN A 2 62.10 -57.84 41.17
CA GLN A 2 60.77 -57.21 41.30
C GLN A 2 60.23 -56.99 39.92
N PHE A 3 59.08 -57.59 39.61
CA PHE A 3 58.33 -57.38 38.38
C PHE A 3 57.43 -56.18 38.56
N GLN A 4 57.65 -55.07 37.83
CA GLN A 4 56.72 -53.94 37.72
C GLN A 4 55.70 -54.25 36.65
N LYS A 5 54.40 -54.27 37.04
CA LYS A 5 53.24 -54.33 36.11
C LYS A 5 52.98 -52.93 35.68
N PHE A 6 53.06 -52.69 34.34
CA PHE A 6 52.60 -51.51 33.67
C PHE A 6 51.07 -51.57 33.50
N PHE A 7 50.35 -50.68 34.18
CA PHE A 7 48.92 -50.44 33.88
C PHE A 7 48.81 -49.46 32.71
N ARG A 8 48.29 -49.90 31.60
CA ARG A 8 47.88 -49.00 30.52
C ARG A 8 46.49 -48.47 30.84
N ILE A 9 46.39 -47.18 31.11
CA ILE A 9 45.10 -46.47 31.17
C ILE A 9 44.74 -46.05 29.76
N THR A 10 43.77 -46.72 29.18
CA THR A 10 43.11 -46.26 27.93
C THR A 10 42.08 -45.20 28.27
N SER A 11 42.41 -43.95 28.00
CA SER A 11 41.46 -42.82 28.12
C SER A 11 40.44 -42.90 26.98
N LEU A 12 39.22 -43.26 27.34
CA LEU A 12 38.04 -43.07 26.47
C LEU A 12 37.64 -41.59 26.49
N LEU A 13 37.98 -40.86 25.44
CA LEU A 13 37.43 -39.53 25.17
C LEU A 13 35.99 -39.67 24.73
N PRO A 14 35.03 -38.98 25.37
CA PRO A 14 33.66 -38.93 24.86
C PRO A 14 33.63 -38.07 23.60
N ILE A 15 33.21 -38.67 22.50
CA ILE A 15 32.90 -37.95 21.26
C ILE A 15 31.60 -37.16 21.54
N ALA A 16 31.78 -35.88 21.87
CA ALA A 16 30.67 -34.96 21.92
C ALA A 16 30.22 -34.66 20.50
N PHE A 17 29.09 -35.25 20.08
CA PHE A 17 28.40 -34.91 18.87
C PHE A 17 27.84 -33.49 19.00
N TYR A 18 28.55 -32.50 18.49
CA TYR A 18 28.03 -31.15 18.30
C TYR A 18 27.02 -31.18 17.15
N PHE A 19 25.74 -31.35 17.46
CA PHE A 19 24.66 -31.10 16.54
C PHE A 19 24.53 -29.58 16.38
N VAL A 20 25.25 -29.00 15.43
CA VAL A 20 25.05 -27.60 15.01
C VAL A 20 23.73 -27.56 14.25
N LEU A 21 22.66 -27.21 14.95
CA LEU A 21 21.41 -26.81 14.36
C LEU A 21 21.66 -25.54 13.53
N LEU A 22 21.85 -25.73 12.22
CA LEU A 22 21.80 -24.64 11.25
C LEU A 22 20.33 -24.13 11.19
N ILE A 23 19.97 -23.26 12.12
CA ILE A 23 18.75 -22.46 12.01
C ILE A 23 18.99 -21.55 10.79
N LYS A 24 18.50 -21.97 9.60
CA LYS A 24 18.34 -21.03 8.49
C LYS A 24 17.35 -19.99 8.95
N SER A 25 17.86 -18.84 9.41
CA SER A 25 17.07 -17.65 9.58
C SER A 25 16.48 -17.33 8.21
N SER A 26 15.22 -17.70 7.99
CA SER A 26 14.44 -17.22 6.85
C SER A 26 14.31 -15.71 7.04
N LYS A 27 15.19 -14.93 6.41
CA LYS A 27 14.92 -13.53 6.15
C LYS A 27 13.67 -13.53 5.30
N GLY A 28 12.52 -13.24 5.90
CA GLY A 28 11.29 -13.03 5.16
C GLY A 28 11.59 -12.10 4.00
N SER A 29 11.39 -12.55 2.77
CA SER A 29 11.64 -11.72 1.59
C SER A 29 10.72 -10.51 1.71
N LYS A 30 11.30 -9.32 1.78
CA LYS A 30 10.53 -8.08 1.77
C LYS A 30 9.74 -8.06 0.47
N ALA A 31 8.40 -7.93 0.55
CA ALA A 31 7.57 -7.86 -0.65
C ALA A 31 8.12 -6.79 -1.60
N GLU A 32 8.46 -7.18 -2.80
CA GLU A 32 9.09 -6.30 -3.80
C GLU A 32 8.03 -5.46 -4.52
N PHE A 33 6.88 -6.07 -4.81
CA PHE A 33 5.81 -5.46 -5.59
C PHE A 33 4.60 -5.09 -4.75
N VAL A 34 3.84 -4.12 -5.25
CA VAL A 34 2.46 -3.88 -4.82
C VAL A 34 1.57 -4.88 -5.53
N THR A 35 0.69 -5.53 -4.78
CA THR A 35 -0.17 -6.61 -5.29
C THR A 35 -1.64 -6.31 -5.03
N CYS A 36 -2.54 -6.96 -5.73
CA CYS A 36 -3.97 -6.93 -5.46
C CYS A 36 -4.25 -7.37 -4.00
N GLY A 37 -5.08 -6.62 -3.28
CA GLY A 37 -5.39 -6.86 -1.88
C GLY A 37 -4.33 -6.34 -0.89
N THR A 38 -3.26 -5.70 -1.36
CA THR A 38 -2.33 -4.98 -0.49
C THR A 38 -3.01 -3.78 0.15
N ILE A 39 -2.78 -3.58 1.44
CA ILE A 39 -3.10 -2.34 2.15
C ILE A 39 -1.80 -1.56 2.33
N LEU A 40 -1.76 -0.31 1.88
CA LEU A 40 -0.54 0.50 1.90
C LEU A 40 -0.82 1.96 2.23
N LYS A 41 0.24 2.68 2.61
CA LYS A 41 0.28 4.14 2.64
C LYS A 41 1.07 4.62 1.42
N LEU A 42 0.52 5.60 0.69
CA LEU A 42 1.21 6.30 -0.38
C LEU A 42 1.81 7.59 0.16
N ILE A 43 3.11 7.78 -0.03
CA ILE A 43 3.77 9.05 0.29
C ILE A 43 4.10 9.81 -0.99
N ASN A 44 3.72 11.08 -1.05
CA ASN A 44 4.24 12.00 -2.04
C ASN A 44 5.74 12.21 -1.80
N THR A 45 6.58 11.96 -2.80
CA THR A 45 8.04 11.93 -2.61
C THR A 45 8.64 13.30 -2.33
N ASP A 46 8.05 14.35 -2.86
CA ASP A 46 8.53 15.72 -2.74
C ASP A 46 8.02 16.40 -1.47
N LEU A 47 6.68 16.37 -1.28
CA LEU A 47 6.02 17.02 -0.14
C LEU A 47 6.13 16.23 1.16
N ARG A 48 6.52 14.95 1.08
CA ARG A 48 6.60 14.01 2.24
C ARG A 48 5.27 13.81 2.95
N LEU A 49 4.16 14.05 2.27
CA LEU A 49 2.80 13.87 2.75
C LEU A 49 2.25 12.49 2.38
N ARG A 50 1.57 11.84 3.29
CA ARG A 50 0.82 10.60 3.04
C ARG A 50 -0.57 10.93 2.55
N LEU A 51 -1.02 10.20 1.54
CA LEU A 51 -2.39 10.26 1.04
C LEU A 51 -3.33 9.85 2.17
N HIS A 52 -4.22 10.73 2.56
CA HIS A 52 -5.08 10.63 3.73
C HIS A 52 -6.54 10.94 3.36
N SER A 53 -7.47 10.33 4.05
CA SER A 53 -8.88 10.69 4.00
C SER A 53 -9.55 10.46 5.35
N HIS A 54 -10.69 11.10 5.59
CA HIS A 54 -11.47 10.97 6.81
C HIS A 54 -12.93 11.35 6.53
N ASP A 55 -13.84 11.06 7.44
CA ASP A 55 -15.27 11.37 7.26
C ASP A 55 -15.58 12.87 7.50
N VAL A 56 -14.85 13.73 6.80
CA VAL A 56 -15.13 15.17 6.68
C VAL A 56 -15.33 15.49 5.22
N LYS A 57 -16.48 16.07 4.90
CA LYS A 57 -16.85 16.46 3.54
C LYS A 57 -16.28 17.81 3.16
N TYR A 58 -16.00 17.99 1.87
CA TYR A 58 -15.72 19.33 1.35
C TYR A 58 -16.93 20.24 1.53
N GLY A 59 -16.67 21.50 1.94
CA GLY A 59 -17.69 22.54 2.06
C GLY A 59 -18.03 23.20 0.71
N SER A 60 -17.30 22.87 -0.35
CA SER A 60 -17.49 23.37 -1.73
C SER A 60 -17.21 22.23 -2.72
N GLY A 61 -17.32 22.51 -4.01
CA GLY A 61 -17.12 21.50 -5.04
C GLY A 61 -18.20 20.41 -5.01
N SER A 62 -17.81 19.16 -4.93
CA SER A 62 -18.75 18.03 -4.92
C SER A 62 -19.48 17.80 -3.60
N GLY A 63 -18.96 18.32 -2.50
CA GLY A 63 -19.44 17.98 -1.16
C GLY A 63 -19.13 16.54 -0.74
N GLN A 64 -18.27 15.82 -1.47
CA GLN A 64 -17.85 14.46 -1.15
C GLN A 64 -16.81 14.44 -0.01
N GLN A 65 -16.49 13.25 0.49
CA GLN A 65 -15.49 13.05 1.54
C GLN A 65 -14.12 13.56 1.06
N SER A 66 -13.47 14.39 1.88
CA SER A 66 -12.21 15.04 1.52
C SER A 66 -11.03 14.05 1.48
N VAL A 67 -10.11 14.29 0.55
CA VAL A 67 -8.81 13.66 0.45
C VAL A 67 -7.73 14.71 0.65
N THR A 68 -6.80 14.44 1.55
CA THR A 68 -5.78 15.40 1.97
C THR A 68 -4.43 14.70 2.13
N GLY A 69 -3.38 15.45 2.44
CA GLY A 69 -2.07 14.93 2.75
C GLY A 69 -1.67 15.24 4.19
N VAL A 70 -1.10 14.24 4.89
CA VAL A 70 -0.59 14.39 6.25
C VAL A 70 0.87 13.93 6.35
N ASP A 71 1.66 14.56 7.21
CA ASP A 71 3.08 14.22 7.42
C ASP A 71 3.27 13.12 8.49
N ILE A 72 2.22 12.81 9.27
CA ILE A 72 2.23 11.85 10.36
C ILE A 72 2.38 10.42 9.82
N SER A 73 3.43 9.71 10.25
CA SER A 73 3.69 8.34 9.81
C SER A 73 2.75 7.30 10.45
N ASP A 74 2.35 7.51 11.69
CA ASP A 74 1.44 6.63 12.43
C ASP A 74 -0.02 7.10 12.33
N ASP A 75 -0.45 7.42 11.10
CA ASP A 75 -1.82 7.82 10.80
C ASP A 75 -2.63 6.64 10.27
N HIS A 76 -3.72 6.28 10.95
CA HIS A 76 -4.60 5.18 10.56
C HIS A 76 -5.44 5.50 9.31
N ASN A 77 -5.74 6.76 9.09
CA ASN A 77 -6.55 7.23 7.97
C ASN A 77 -5.76 7.43 6.66
N SER A 78 -4.50 6.99 6.62
CA SER A 78 -3.67 6.96 5.42
C SER A 78 -3.59 5.56 4.78
N HIS A 79 -4.39 4.59 5.22
CA HIS A 79 -4.38 3.24 4.67
C HIS A 79 -5.34 3.08 3.50
N TRP A 80 -4.80 2.56 2.39
CA TRP A 80 -5.53 2.32 1.14
C TRP A 80 -5.39 0.88 0.69
N LEU A 81 -6.51 0.23 0.41
CA LEU A 81 -6.58 -1.13 -0.13
C LEU A 81 -6.56 -1.07 -1.66
N ILE A 82 -5.64 -1.82 -2.28
CA ILE A 82 -5.57 -1.95 -3.74
C ILE A 82 -6.60 -2.96 -4.22
N ARG A 83 -7.50 -2.50 -5.10
CA ARG A 83 -8.59 -3.29 -5.71
C ARG A 83 -8.49 -3.25 -7.24
N ALA A 84 -9.18 -4.19 -7.89
CA ALA A 84 -9.42 -4.15 -9.33
C ALA A 84 -10.24 -2.92 -9.75
N PRO A 85 -10.23 -2.55 -11.04
CA PRO A 85 -11.11 -1.52 -11.58
C PRO A 85 -12.59 -1.80 -11.29
N THR A 86 -13.42 -0.79 -11.48
CA THR A 86 -14.88 -0.91 -11.34
C THR A 86 -15.42 -2.04 -12.21
N GLY A 87 -16.19 -2.94 -11.62
CA GLY A 87 -16.78 -4.10 -12.30
C GLY A 87 -15.85 -5.28 -12.54
N GLU A 88 -14.58 -5.21 -12.10
CA GLU A 88 -13.59 -6.28 -12.27
C GLU A 88 -13.15 -6.86 -10.93
N VAL A 89 -12.49 -8.04 -11.00
CA VAL A 89 -11.92 -8.74 -9.86
C VAL A 89 -10.46 -9.05 -10.14
N CYS A 90 -9.57 -8.77 -9.20
CA CYS A 90 -8.17 -9.19 -9.29
C CYS A 90 -7.86 -10.30 -8.28
N LYS A 91 -6.92 -11.17 -8.65
CA LYS A 91 -6.47 -12.26 -7.77
C LYS A 91 -5.60 -11.68 -6.65
N ARG A 92 -6.00 -11.97 -5.40
CA ARG A 92 -5.24 -11.54 -4.22
C ARG A 92 -3.77 -12.00 -4.30
N GLY A 93 -2.84 -11.08 -4.08
CA GLY A 93 -1.41 -11.32 -4.18
C GLY A 93 -0.83 -11.25 -5.59
N GLU A 94 -1.66 -11.04 -6.62
CA GLU A 94 -1.17 -10.84 -7.99
C GLU A 94 -0.48 -9.47 -8.11
N PRO A 95 0.79 -9.41 -8.59
CA PRO A 95 1.49 -8.14 -8.78
C PRO A 95 0.78 -7.23 -9.77
N ILE A 96 0.65 -5.95 -9.40
CA ILE A 96 0.06 -4.93 -10.27
C ILE A 96 1.06 -4.54 -11.35
N LYS A 97 0.67 -4.73 -12.62
CA LYS A 97 1.48 -4.29 -13.77
C LYS A 97 1.43 -2.77 -13.90
N CYS A 98 2.53 -2.18 -14.39
CA CYS A 98 2.51 -0.79 -14.83
C CYS A 98 1.52 -0.61 -15.96
N ASN A 99 0.90 0.56 -16.03
CA ASN A 99 -0.13 0.95 -16.99
C ASN A 99 -1.45 0.15 -16.90
N THR A 100 -1.68 -0.58 -15.81
CA THR A 100 -2.99 -1.16 -15.51
C THR A 100 -3.82 -0.25 -14.60
N VAL A 101 -5.12 -0.44 -14.64
CA VAL A 101 -6.07 0.32 -13.84
C VAL A 101 -6.30 -0.36 -12.50
N VAL A 102 -6.37 0.42 -11.44
CA VAL A 102 -6.70 -0.02 -10.07
C VAL A 102 -7.69 0.95 -9.43
N ARG A 103 -8.33 0.52 -8.34
CA ARG A 103 -9.01 1.38 -7.37
C ARG A 103 -8.22 1.38 -6.06
N LEU A 104 -8.24 2.51 -5.37
CA LEU A 104 -7.67 2.67 -4.04
C LEU A 104 -8.83 2.91 -3.06
N GLN A 105 -9.18 1.89 -2.28
CA GLN A 105 -10.24 2.00 -1.29
C GLN A 105 -9.67 2.43 0.05
N HIS A 106 -10.19 3.52 0.61
CA HIS A 106 -9.85 4.00 1.95
C HIS A 106 -10.33 3.00 3.01
N VAL A 107 -9.41 2.43 3.78
CA VAL A 107 -9.72 1.30 4.66
C VAL A 107 -10.73 1.66 5.74
N ALA A 108 -10.63 2.86 6.34
CA ALA A 108 -11.48 3.26 7.45
C ALA A 108 -12.93 3.57 7.03
N THR A 109 -13.16 4.18 5.86
CA THR A 109 -14.50 4.61 5.41
C THR A 109 -15.09 3.78 4.29
N LYS A 110 -14.33 2.82 3.74
CA LYS A 110 -14.67 1.96 2.59
C LYS A 110 -14.86 2.69 1.25
N LYS A 111 -14.79 4.00 1.20
CA LYS A 111 -14.92 4.78 -0.02
C LYS A 111 -13.66 4.72 -0.87
N ASN A 112 -13.81 4.87 -2.18
CA ASN A 112 -12.70 4.80 -3.13
C ASN A 112 -12.12 6.20 -3.39
N LEU A 113 -10.81 6.28 -3.65
CA LEU A 113 -10.16 7.48 -4.18
C LEU A 113 -10.81 7.83 -5.52
N HIS A 114 -11.35 9.03 -5.62
CA HIS A 114 -12.24 9.46 -6.68
C HIS A 114 -11.82 10.82 -7.23
N SER A 115 -12.13 11.08 -8.49
CA SER A 115 -11.98 12.41 -9.06
C SER A 115 -13.03 12.69 -10.16
N HIS A 116 -13.21 13.96 -10.46
CA HIS A 116 -14.18 14.47 -11.42
C HIS A 116 -13.84 15.92 -11.82
N TYR A 117 -14.67 16.57 -12.65
CA TYR A 117 -14.41 17.92 -13.16
C TYR A 117 -14.78 19.08 -12.20
N PHE A 118 -14.85 18.86 -10.89
CA PHE A 118 -15.01 19.96 -9.92
C PHE A 118 -13.65 20.59 -9.60
N SER A 119 -13.68 21.89 -9.29
CA SER A 119 -12.49 22.60 -8.81
C SER A 119 -12.22 22.31 -7.35
N SER A 120 -10.95 22.09 -7.01
CA SER A 120 -10.50 21.91 -5.63
C SER A 120 -10.62 23.20 -4.83
N PRO A 121 -10.78 23.11 -3.49
CA PRO A 121 -11.10 24.28 -2.66
C PRO A 121 -10.02 25.37 -2.60
N LEU A 122 -8.73 25.03 -2.68
CA LEU A 122 -7.65 25.99 -2.42
C LEU A 122 -6.92 26.44 -3.70
N SER A 123 -6.65 25.51 -4.62
CA SER A 123 -5.81 25.79 -5.80
C SER A 123 -6.61 25.91 -7.09
N SER A 124 -7.91 25.58 -7.07
CA SER A 124 -8.76 25.49 -8.25
C SER A 124 -8.27 24.47 -9.31
N ASN A 125 -7.37 23.57 -8.93
CA ASN A 125 -7.05 22.38 -9.71
C ASN A 125 -8.26 21.42 -9.69
N GLN A 126 -8.15 20.24 -10.28
CA GLN A 126 -9.22 19.26 -10.22
C GLN A 126 -9.35 18.67 -8.82
N GLU A 127 -10.58 18.60 -8.30
CA GLU A 127 -10.86 18.02 -6.99
C GLU A 127 -10.57 16.52 -6.98
N VAL A 128 -9.94 16.05 -5.90
CA VAL A 128 -9.80 14.66 -5.53
C VAL A 128 -10.55 14.42 -4.23
N SER A 129 -11.40 13.41 -4.20
CA SER A 129 -12.31 13.11 -3.09
C SER A 129 -12.35 11.61 -2.83
N CYS A 130 -13.17 11.18 -1.88
CA CYS A 130 -13.58 9.79 -1.75
C CYS A 130 -15.07 9.64 -2.04
N TYR A 131 -15.40 8.60 -2.84
CA TYR A 131 -16.75 8.27 -3.26
C TYR A 131 -17.03 6.77 -3.14
N GLY A 132 -18.30 6.41 -3.04
CA GLY A 132 -18.77 5.02 -2.95
C GLY A 132 -19.79 4.83 -1.83
N ASP A 133 -20.48 3.70 -1.89
CA ASP A 133 -21.46 3.27 -0.91
C ASP A 133 -20.81 2.56 0.31
N GLU A 134 -21.62 1.97 1.18
CA GLU A 134 -21.19 1.28 2.38
C GLU A 134 -20.44 -0.04 2.08
N ASP A 135 -20.73 -0.66 0.92
CA ASP A 135 -20.05 -1.87 0.45
C ASP A 135 -18.73 -1.56 -0.28
N GLY A 136 -18.46 -0.29 -0.50
CA GLY A 136 -17.27 0.20 -1.18
C GLY A 136 -17.36 0.10 -2.70
N GLU A 137 -18.57 0.06 -3.24
CA GLU A 137 -18.80 0.19 -4.66
C GLU A 137 -19.05 1.68 -5.02
N GLY A 138 -18.54 2.07 -6.16
CA GLY A 138 -18.61 3.41 -6.69
C GLY A 138 -18.85 3.40 -8.18
N ASP A 139 -18.17 4.28 -8.91
CA ASP A 139 -18.31 4.41 -10.35
C ASP A 139 -16.96 4.45 -11.09
N THR A 140 -16.96 4.84 -12.37
CA THR A 140 -15.73 4.91 -13.19
C THR A 140 -14.74 5.99 -12.71
N GLY A 141 -15.23 7.01 -12.00
CA GLY A 141 -14.39 8.05 -11.37
C GLY A 141 -13.49 7.56 -10.25
N ASP A 142 -13.60 6.27 -9.86
CA ASP A 142 -12.71 5.63 -8.90
C ASP A 142 -11.47 4.98 -9.56
N ASN A 143 -11.42 4.96 -10.88
CA ASN A 143 -10.41 4.23 -11.65
C ASN A 143 -9.15 5.07 -11.90
N TRP A 144 -7.99 4.50 -11.53
CA TRP A 144 -6.68 5.14 -11.64
C TRP A 144 -5.69 4.23 -12.35
N THR A 145 -5.04 4.71 -13.40
CA THR A 145 -3.94 4.01 -14.06
C THR A 145 -2.65 4.19 -13.27
N VAL A 146 -1.96 3.09 -12.96
CA VAL A 146 -0.63 3.10 -12.34
C VAL A 146 0.42 3.34 -13.42
N VAL A 147 0.95 4.54 -13.51
CA VAL A 147 1.97 4.91 -14.51
C VAL A 147 3.36 4.75 -13.93
N CYS A 148 4.13 3.82 -14.45
CA CYS A 148 5.51 3.54 -14.05
C CYS A 148 6.34 2.98 -15.23
N ASN A 149 7.67 2.97 -15.06
CA ASN A 149 8.61 2.62 -16.14
C ASN A 149 9.10 1.16 -16.07
N ASN A 150 8.62 0.37 -15.08
CA ASN A 150 8.94 -1.04 -14.90
C ASN A 150 7.80 -1.92 -15.44
N ASP A 151 7.97 -3.24 -15.42
CA ASP A 151 6.88 -4.17 -15.75
C ASP A 151 5.77 -4.16 -14.69
N TYR A 152 6.16 -3.99 -13.41
CA TYR A 152 5.25 -4.04 -12.26
C TYR A 152 5.47 -2.85 -11.33
N TRP A 153 4.42 -2.49 -10.58
CA TRP A 153 4.47 -1.50 -9.51
C TRP A 153 5.35 -1.97 -8.36
N ARG A 154 6.55 -1.38 -8.27
CA ARG A 154 7.52 -1.68 -7.22
C ARG A 154 7.32 -0.77 -6.00
N ARG A 155 7.60 -1.31 -4.82
CA ARG A 155 7.54 -0.54 -3.57
C ARG A 155 8.63 0.51 -3.42
N ASP A 156 9.80 0.25 -3.98
CA ASP A 156 11.00 1.08 -3.83
C ASP A 156 11.09 2.22 -4.85
N THR A 157 10.23 2.22 -5.86
CA THR A 157 10.21 3.24 -6.90
C THR A 157 8.91 4.05 -6.88
N PRO A 158 8.98 5.37 -7.15
CA PRO A 158 7.79 6.18 -7.30
C PRO A 158 6.99 5.78 -8.54
N VAL A 159 5.67 5.99 -8.46
CA VAL A 159 4.73 5.87 -9.57
C VAL A 159 3.87 7.11 -9.64
N LYS A 160 3.21 7.32 -10.79
CA LYS A 160 2.14 8.31 -10.92
C LYS A 160 0.80 7.61 -11.01
N LEU A 161 -0.22 8.20 -10.44
CA LEU A 161 -1.61 7.73 -10.55
C LEU A 161 -2.35 8.68 -11.47
N ARG A 162 -2.76 8.17 -12.63
CA ARG A 162 -3.51 8.93 -13.64
C ARG A 162 -4.98 8.54 -13.59
N HIS A 163 -5.84 9.50 -13.32
CA HIS A 163 -7.29 9.30 -13.32
C HIS A 163 -7.78 8.93 -14.72
N VAL A 164 -8.60 7.88 -14.84
CA VAL A 164 -8.99 7.34 -16.16
C VAL A 164 -9.88 8.32 -16.92
N ASP A 165 -10.94 8.82 -16.29
CA ASP A 165 -11.96 9.63 -16.97
C ASP A 165 -11.49 11.05 -17.33
N THR A 166 -10.65 11.66 -16.49
CA THR A 166 -10.22 13.06 -16.69
C THR A 166 -8.77 13.20 -17.17
N ALA A 167 -8.03 12.11 -17.21
CA ALA A 167 -6.62 12.06 -17.58
C ALA A 167 -5.67 12.88 -16.68
N SER A 168 -6.15 13.42 -15.55
CA SER A 168 -5.35 14.16 -14.59
C SER A 168 -4.51 13.23 -13.71
N PHE A 169 -3.39 13.74 -13.21
CA PHE A 169 -2.46 13.01 -12.32
C PHE A 169 -2.70 13.42 -10.87
N LEU A 170 -2.76 12.44 -9.99
CA LEU A 170 -2.82 12.67 -8.54
C LEU A 170 -1.58 13.44 -8.09
N ALA A 171 -1.76 14.56 -7.41
CA ALA A 171 -0.68 15.45 -6.98
C ALA A 171 -1.01 16.14 -5.65
N GLY A 172 0.00 16.66 -4.97
CA GLY A 172 -0.19 17.71 -3.98
C GLY A 172 -0.22 19.08 -4.65
N SER A 173 -0.98 20.03 -4.14
CA SER A 173 -0.97 21.42 -4.65
C SER A 173 0.12 22.29 -4.01
N GLY A 174 0.75 21.82 -2.92
CA GLY A 174 1.65 22.61 -2.09
C GLY A 174 0.92 23.57 -1.13
N ARG A 175 -0.41 23.62 -1.16
CA ARG A 175 -1.24 24.44 -0.24
C ARG A 175 -1.74 23.60 0.93
N THR A 176 -2.05 24.25 2.05
CA THR A 176 -2.58 23.60 3.25
C THR A 176 -3.91 24.17 3.65
N PHE A 177 -4.79 23.30 4.16
CA PHE A 177 -6.10 23.69 4.66
C PHE A 177 -6.01 24.45 5.98
N GLY A 178 -6.95 25.38 6.19
CA GLY A 178 -7.30 25.94 7.48
C GLY A 178 -8.29 25.05 8.24
N ARG A 179 -8.97 25.59 9.26
CA ARG A 179 -10.01 24.84 9.99
C ARG A 179 -11.14 24.39 9.05
N PRO A 180 -11.74 23.21 9.28
CA PRO A 180 -11.55 22.29 10.42
C PRO A 180 -10.37 21.31 10.27
N ILE A 181 -9.77 21.16 9.08
CA ILE A 181 -8.70 20.20 8.75
C ILE A 181 -7.31 20.85 8.69
N SER A 182 -7.05 21.76 9.64
CA SER A 182 -5.86 22.62 9.69
C SER A 182 -4.55 21.86 9.56
N GLY A 183 -3.67 22.37 8.69
CA GLY A 183 -2.32 21.84 8.47
C GLY A 183 -2.25 20.66 7.49
N GLN A 184 -3.38 20.08 7.07
CA GLN A 184 -3.37 19.03 6.06
C GLN A 184 -3.15 19.64 4.67
N GLY A 185 -2.31 18.98 3.85
CA GLY A 185 -2.04 19.40 2.48
C GLY A 185 -3.21 19.12 1.54
N GLU A 186 -3.44 20.03 0.60
CA GLU A 186 -4.43 19.81 -0.45
C GLU A 186 -3.92 18.81 -1.49
N ILE A 187 -4.71 17.76 -1.76
CA ILE A 187 -4.49 16.76 -2.80
C ILE A 187 -5.43 17.05 -3.97
N VAL A 188 -4.90 16.98 -5.18
CA VAL A 188 -5.57 17.45 -6.40
C VAL A 188 -5.23 16.57 -7.60
N GLY A 189 -6.02 16.70 -8.67
CA GLY A 189 -5.67 16.26 -10.01
C GLY A 189 -5.06 17.40 -10.82
N ILE A 190 -3.95 17.14 -11.51
CA ILE A 190 -3.31 18.10 -12.42
C ILE A 190 -3.12 17.50 -13.81
N ASN A 191 -3.19 18.34 -14.87
CA ASN A 191 -3.21 17.88 -16.26
C ASN A 191 -1.81 17.56 -16.83
N SER A 192 -0.75 17.60 -16.02
CA SER A 192 0.61 17.36 -16.48
C SER A 192 1.31 16.29 -15.67
N GLN A 193 1.82 15.25 -16.34
CA GLN A 193 2.65 14.23 -15.68
C GLN A 193 4.02 14.78 -15.21
N TYR A 194 4.47 15.88 -15.78
CA TYR A 194 5.71 16.58 -15.41
C TYR A 194 5.46 17.69 -14.39
N GLY A 195 4.22 17.83 -13.91
CA GLY A 195 3.90 18.75 -12.85
C GLY A 195 4.60 18.38 -11.54
N ALA A 196 4.86 19.38 -10.71
CA ALA A 196 5.39 19.16 -9.38
C ALA A 196 4.45 18.26 -8.54
N TYR A 197 5.06 17.47 -7.68
CA TYR A 197 4.34 16.69 -6.64
C TYR A 197 3.42 15.57 -7.16
N THR A 198 3.73 14.98 -8.34
CA THR A 198 2.96 13.87 -8.92
C THR A 198 3.52 12.47 -8.58
N ASP A 199 4.66 12.40 -7.94
CA ASP A 199 5.35 11.14 -7.63
C ASP A 199 4.94 10.57 -6.26
N TRP A 200 4.42 9.34 -6.30
CA TRP A 200 3.91 8.63 -5.12
C TRP A 200 4.64 7.32 -4.91
N GLN A 201 5.06 7.03 -3.70
CA GLN A 201 5.74 5.79 -3.35
C GLN A 201 4.96 5.00 -2.30
N ALA A 202 4.83 3.68 -2.53
CA ALA A 202 4.29 2.76 -1.53
C ALA A 202 5.29 2.57 -0.39
N LYS A 203 4.88 2.85 0.84
CA LYS A 203 5.76 2.80 2.03
C LYS A 203 5.31 1.75 3.04
N GLU A 204 4.59 2.18 4.07
CA GLU A 204 4.11 1.31 5.13
C GLU A 204 2.88 0.53 4.66
N GLY A 205 2.64 -0.67 5.22
CA GLY A 205 1.42 -1.41 4.94
C GLY A 205 1.54 -2.92 5.09
N LEU A 206 0.45 -3.61 4.77
CA LEU A 206 0.33 -5.06 4.72
C LEU A 206 0.39 -5.51 3.27
N PHE A 207 1.55 -6.00 2.86
CA PHE A 207 1.80 -6.45 1.50
C PHE A 207 1.49 -7.93 1.36
N VAL A 208 0.57 -8.25 0.46
CA VAL A 208 0.09 -9.61 0.21
C VAL A 208 0.99 -10.31 -0.78
N HIS A 209 1.37 -11.54 -0.48
CA HIS A 209 2.12 -12.42 -1.39
C HIS A 209 1.18 -13.38 -2.13
N PRO A 210 1.53 -13.86 -3.34
CA PRO A 210 0.71 -14.81 -4.11
C PRO A 210 0.42 -16.12 -3.38
N SER A 211 1.29 -16.53 -2.45
CA SER A 211 1.16 -17.75 -1.65
C SER A 211 0.27 -17.60 -0.41
N ASP A 212 -0.16 -16.38 -0.08
CA ASP A 212 -0.98 -16.16 1.11
C ASP A 212 -2.40 -16.69 0.87
N PRO A 213 -2.87 -17.72 1.63
CA PRO A 213 -4.21 -18.23 1.48
C PRO A 213 -5.25 -17.19 1.93
N LEU A 214 -6.45 -17.24 1.34
CA LEU A 214 -7.57 -16.42 1.82
C LEU A 214 -7.99 -16.89 3.22
N PRO A 215 -8.34 -15.98 4.14
CA PRO A 215 -8.72 -16.33 5.51
C PRO A 215 -9.85 -17.36 5.60
N HIS A 216 -10.76 -17.40 4.63
CA HIS A 216 -11.88 -18.35 4.58
C HIS A 216 -11.52 -19.75 4.06
N GLN A 217 -10.37 -19.95 3.43
CA GLN A 217 -9.94 -21.28 2.96
C GLN A 217 -9.25 -22.12 4.05
N GLN A 218 -8.83 -21.51 5.16
CA GLN A 218 -8.19 -22.23 6.27
C GLN A 218 -9.18 -23.10 7.06
N HIS A 219 -10.47 -22.78 7.04
CA HIS A 219 -11.50 -23.58 7.75
C HIS A 219 -11.99 -24.82 6.98
N ALA A 220 -11.79 -24.87 5.65
CA ALA A 220 -12.24 -26.01 4.85
C ALA A 220 -11.29 -27.21 4.92
N ILE A 221 -10.01 -27.00 5.28
CA ILE A 221 -9.01 -28.10 5.31
C ILE A 221 -9.09 -28.93 6.61
N HIS A 222 -9.72 -28.41 7.67
CA HIS A 222 -9.83 -29.10 8.96
C HIS A 222 -11.14 -29.87 9.17
N SER A 223 -12.06 -29.88 8.20
CA SER A 223 -13.35 -30.60 8.31
C SER A 223 -13.40 -31.94 7.59
N GLU A 224 -12.27 -32.39 6.99
CA GLU A 224 -12.18 -33.69 6.29
C GLU A 224 -11.07 -34.58 6.89
N LEU A 225 -11.06 -34.73 8.24
CA LEU A 225 -10.29 -35.79 8.92
C LEU A 225 -11.17 -36.51 9.93
#